data_56d4e2ae7afe4065e79887cf77df1962
#
_entry.id   56d4e2ae7afe4065e79887cf77df1962
#
_cell.length_a   1.000
_cell.length_b   1.000
_cell.length_c   1.000
_cell.angle_alpha   90.00
_cell.angle_beta   90.00
_cell.angle_gamma   90.00
#
_symmetry.space_group_name_H-M   'P 1'
#
loop_
_entity.id
_entity.type
_entity.pdbx_description
1 polymer ?
#
loop_
_entity_poly.entity_id
_entity_poly.type
_entity_poly.pdbx_seq_one_letter_code
_entity_poly.pdbx_strand_id
1 'polypeptide(L)'
;MTVDGRGHFQNSADLRLLVRTGIEDGSTRVVLDLIRCSGMDSTFMGMLSCVAGKLEDAGGCLHVVNAGGKNGDLLRGLGLDEVFTVEDGTAAVERLAGACVGKTSGDVRLGTVPKTERSREDQREICLEAHEALAGIQDSNAEKFRDVINLMREECQSAKVAH
;
A
#
# COMPACT_ATOMS: atom_id res chain seq x y z
N MET A 1 6.56 -6.96 -7.52
CA MET A 1 5.94 -5.71 -8.03
C MET A 1 6.92 -4.56 -7.84
N THR A 2 7.04 -3.62 -8.76
CA THR A 2 7.94 -2.47 -8.63
C THR A 2 7.15 -1.17 -8.69
N VAL A 3 7.45 -0.21 -7.80
CA VAL A 3 6.90 1.15 -7.87
C VAL A 3 7.81 1.98 -8.77
N ASP A 4 7.29 2.43 -9.91
CA ASP A 4 8.02 3.29 -10.85
C ASP A 4 7.53 4.74 -10.70
N GLY A 5 8.42 5.65 -10.27
CA GLY A 5 8.09 7.02 -9.94
C GLY A 5 7.54 7.18 -8.52
N ARG A 6 6.46 7.95 -8.34
CA ARG A 6 5.92 8.26 -7.01
C ARG A 6 4.75 7.34 -6.64
N GLY A 7 4.81 6.76 -5.44
CA GLY A 7 3.67 6.10 -4.81
C GLY A 7 2.67 7.15 -4.31
N HIS A 8 1.48 7.21 -4.91
CA HIS A 8 0.49 8.23 -4.58
C HIS A 8 -0.95 7.68 -4.68
N PHE A 9 -1.92 8.46 -4.22
CA PHE A 9 -3.33 8.05 -4.13
C PHE A 9 -3.90 7.45 -5.43
N GLN A 10 -3.46 7.91 -6.61
CA GLN A 10 -3.97 7.39 -7.89
C GLN A 10 -3.54 5.95 -8.16
N ASN A 11 -2.34 5.53 -7.74
CA ASN A 11 -1.87 4.16 -7.90
C ASN A 11 -2.09 3.27 -6.66
N SER A 12 -2.61 3.83 -5.58
CA SER A 12 -3.01 3.06 -4.38
C SER A 12 -4.11 2.05 -4.69
N ALA A 13 -5.06 2.45 -5.51
CA ALA A 13 -6.15 1.58 -5.92
C ALA A 13 -5.71 0.47 -6.88
N ASP A 14 -4.68 0.72 -7.72
CA ASP A 14 -4.09 -0.31 -8.57
C ASP A 14 -3.33 -1.33 -7.73
N LEU A 15 -2.60 -0.88 -6.71
CA LEU A 15 -1.98 -1.75 -5.72
C LEU A 15 -3.01 -2.66 -5.04
N ARG A 16 -4.12 -2.08 -4.55
CA ARG A 16 -5.21 -2.83 -3.92
C ARG A 16 -5.80 -3.89 -4.86
N LEU A 17 -6.06 -3.52 -6.11
CA LEU A 17 -6.61 -4.43 -7.11
C LEU A 17 -5.66 -5.59 -7.42
N LEU A 18 -4.38 -5.28 -7.66
CA LEU A 18 -3.36 -6.29 -7.98
C LEU A 18 -3.15 -7.28 -6.84
N VAL A 19 -3.10 -6.80 -5.59
CA VAL A 19 -2.95 -7.69 -4.43
C VAL A 19 -4.20 -8.56 -4.26
N ARG A 20 -5.41 -7.99 -4.41
CA ARG A 20 -6.65 -8.76 -4.34
C ARG A 20 -6.69 -9.86 -5.39
N THR A 21 -6.44 -9.53 -6.66
CA THR A 21 -6.39 -10.53 -7.74
C THR A 21 -5.32 -11.58 -7.47
N GLY A 22 -4.15 -11.18 -6.98
CA GLY A 22 -3.10 -12.12 -6.60
C GLY A 22 -3.56 -13.11 -5.52
N ILE A 23 -4.28 -12.64 -4.50
CA ILE A 23 -4.86 -13.51 -3.45
C ILE A 23 -5.90 -14.48 -4.05
N GLU A 24 -6.79 -13.98 -4.90
CA GLU A 24 -7.80 -14.81 -5.62
C GLU A 24 -7.13 -15.89 -6.46
N ASP A 25 -5.97 -15.61 -7.06
CA ASP A 25 -5.14 -16.55 -7.82
C ASP A 25 -4.26 -17.47 -6.94
N GLY A 26 -4.37 -17.36 -5.60
CA GLY A 26 -3.64 -18.18 -4.63
C GLY A 26 -2.25 -17.64 -4.27
N SER A 27 -1.91 -16.42 -4.63
CA SER A 27 -0.67 -15.77 -4.22
C SER A 27 -0.82 -15.22 -2.81
N THR A 28 -0.03 -15.73 -1.87
CA THR A 28 -0.06 -15.27 -0.47
C THR A 28 1.15 -14.40 -0.10
N ARG A 29 2.12 -14.27 -0.99
CA ARG A 29 3.31 -13.46 -0.75
C ARG A 29 3.47 -12.39 -1.82
N VAL A 30 3.59 -11.14 -1.37
CA VAL A 30 3.83 -9.99 -2.24
C VAL A 30 5.17 -9.35 -1.87
N VAL A 31 6.01 -9.15 -2.87
CA VAL A 31 7.26 -8.38 -2.75
C VAL A 31 7.08 -7.08 -3.52
N LEU A 32 7.16 -5.95 -2.80
CA LEU A 32 7.10 -4.60 -3.37
C LEU A 32 8.49 -3.99 -3.37
N ASP A 33 9.00 -3.69 -4.56
CA ASP A 33 10.33 -3.12 -4.75
C ASP A 33 10.25 -1.60 -4.93
N LEU A 34 10.94 -0.86 -4.06
CA LEU A 34 10.99 0.60 -4.06
C LEU A 34 12.25 1.17 -4.72
N ILE A 35 13.06 0.35 -5.42
CA ILE A 35 14.31 0.81 -6.04
C ILE A 35 14.12 2.01 -6.99
N ARG A 36 12.96 2.10 -7.64
CA ARG A 36 12.59 3.17 -8.57
C ARG A 36 11.58 4.16 -7.98
N CYS A 37 11.26 4.02 -6.69
CA CYS A 37 10.28 4.86 -6.02
C CYS A 37 10.92 6.18 -5.57
N SER A 38 10.48 7.28 -6.15
CA SER A 38 10.98 8.63 -5.83
C SER A 38 10.39 9.23 -4.56
N GLY A 39 9.36 8.61 -3.98
CA GLY A 39 8.68 9.03 -2.76
C GLY A 39 7.27 8.49 -2.68
N MET A 40 6.65 8.61 -1.50
CA MET A 40 5.29 8.12 -1.25
C MET A 40 4.47 9.20 -0.53
N ASP A 41 3.14 9.20 -0.77
CA ASP A 41 2.20 9.97 0.05
C ASP A 41 1.54 9.08 1.13
N SER A 42 0.80 9.72 2.05
CA SER A 42 0.14 9.03 3.15
C SER A 42 -0.91 8.02 2.67
N THR A 43 -1.63 8.32 1.59
CA THR A 43 -2.63 7.41 1.04
C THR A 43 -1.99 6.13 0.51
N PHE A 44 -0.85 6.24 -0.18
CA PHE A 44 -0.13 5.06 -0.67
C PHE A 44 0.44 4.23 0.49
N MET A 45 1.05 4.89 1.49
CA MET A 45 1.59 4.21 2.68
C MET A 45 0.49 3.53 3.50
N GLY A 46 -0.66 4.19 3.68
CA GLY A 46 -1.82 3.57 4.34
C GLY A 46 -2.39 2.39 3.55
N MET A 47 -2.39 2.47 2.22
CA MET A 47 -2.82 1.34 1.40
C MET A 47 -1.86 0.15 1.51
N LEU A 48 -0.55 0.36 1.73
CA LEU A 48 0.38 -0.74 2.05
C LEU A 48 -0.05 -1.48 3.33
N SER A 49 -0.49 -0.74 4.37
CA SER A 49 -1.03 -1.36 5.60
C SER A 49 -2.31 -2.16 5.31
N CYS A 50 -3.25 -1.61 4.53
CA CYS A 50 -4.48 -2.30 4.18
C CYS A 50 -4.22 -3.62 3.42
N VAL A 51 -3.31 -3.60 2.45
CA VAL A 51 -3.00 -4.81 1.66
C VAL A 51 -2.17 -5.81 2.46
N ALA A 52 -1.34 -5.35 3.40
CA ALA A 52 -0.62 -6.24 4.33
C ALA A 52 -1.59 -7.02 5.21
N GLY A 53 -2.60 -6.37 5.79
CA GLY A 53 -3.64 -7.05 6.58
C GLY A 53 -4.42 -8.08 5.76
N LYS A 54 -4.79 -7.75 4.51
CA LYS A 54 -5.47 -8.71 3.61
C LYS A 54 -4.62 -9.92 3.24
N LEU A 55 -3.31 -9.73 3.09
CA LEU A 55 -2.39 -10.83 2.86
C LEU A 55 -2.25 -11.69 4.11
N GLU A 56 -2.18 -11.10 5.30
CA GLU A 56 -2.13 -11.81 6.57
C GLU A 56 -3.38 -12.66 6.79
N ASP A 57 -4.57 -12.12 6.53
CA ASP A 57 -5.86 -12.85 6.57
C ASP A 57 -5.87 -14.04 5.60
N ALA A 58 -5.16 -13.94 4.49
CA ALA A 58 -4.97 -15.04 3.52
C ALA A 58 -3.81 -15.99 3.86
N GLY A 59 -3.21 -15.85 5.07
CA GLY A 59 -2.06 -16.64 5.50
C GLY A 59 -0.74 -16.27 4.82
N GLY A 60 -0.63 -15.05 4.35
CA GLY A 60 0.50 -14.53 3.59
C GLY A 60 1.21 -13.35 4.25
N CYS A 61 2.01 -12.63 3.45
CA CYS A 61 2.77 -11.48 3.93
C CYS A 61 3.16 -10.51 2.81
N LEU A 62 3.36 -9.25 3.21
CA LEU A 62 3.96 -8.20 2.38
C LEU A 62 5.43 -8.00 2.76
N HIS A 63 6.32 -7.98 1.77
CA HIS A 63 7.71 -7.57 1.92
C HIS A 63 7.95 -6.32 1.07
N VAL A 64 8.44 -5.26 1.70
CA VAL A 64 8.87 -4.04 1.01
C VAL A 64 10.39 -4.02 1.01
N VAL A 65 10.98 -4.03 -0.18
CA VAL A 65 12.42 -4.12 -0.38
C VAL A 65 12.97 -2.88 -1.05
N ASN A 66 14.29 -2.66 -0.96
CA ASN A 66 14.96 -1.46 -1.42
C ASN A 66 14.34 -0.17 -0.82
N ALA A 67 13.92 -0.26 0.43
CA ALA A 67 13.31 0.84 1.18
C ALA A 67 14.40 1.69 1.88
N GLY A 68 15.44 2.07 1.12
CA GLY A 68 16.53 2.89 1.64
C GLY A 68 16.20 4.38 1.76
N GLY A 69 17.00 5.09 2.57
CA GLY A 69 16.94 6.53 2.72
C GLY A 69 15.55 7.03 3.12
N LYS A 70 15.10 8.10 2.46
CA LYS A 70 13.85 8.79 2.80
C LYS A 70 12.59 7.89 2.79
N ASN A 71 12.52 6.91 1.89
CA ASN A 71 11.36 6.02 1.82
C ASN A 71 11.30 5.10 3.05
N GLY A 72 12.42 4.53 3.48
CA GLY A 72 12.50 3.73 4.69
C GLY A 72 12.21 4.54 5.95
N ASP A 73 12.72 5.77 6.03
CA ASP A 73 12.47 6.66 7.17
C ASP A 73 10.98 7.02 7.28
N LEU A 74 10.29 7.24 6.16
CA LEU A 74 8.86 7.50 6.12
C LEU A 74 8.06 6.29 6.61
N LEU A 75 8.39 5.08 6.16
CA LEU A 75 7.71 3.85 6.57
C LEU A 75 7.88 3.59 8.06
N ARG A 76 9.12 3.66 8.57
CA ARG A 76 9.42 3.47 10.00
C ARG A 76 8.81 4.58 10.87
N GLY A 77 8.83 5.83 10.39
CA GLY A 77 8.24 6.97 11.10
C GLY A 77 6.72 6.86 11.31
N LEU A 78 6.05 5.98 10.56
CA LEU A 78 4.63 5.65 10.71
C LEU A 78 4.40 4.28 11.37
N GLY A 79 5.46 3.58 11.82
CA GLY A 79 5.36 2.26 12.42
C GLY A 79 4.99 1.14 11.44
N LEU A 80 5.16 1.36 10.14
CA LEU A 80 4.77 0.37 9.12
C LEU A 80 5.70 -0.84 9.07
N ASP A 81 6.91 -0.72 9.62
CA ASP A 81 7.84 -1.83 9.82
C ASP A 81 7.40 -2.82 10.93
N GLU A 82 6.42 -2.44 11.73
CA GLU A 82 5.73 -3.37 12.67
C GLU A 82 4.58 -4.14 11.99
N VAL A 83 4.05 -3.61 10.86
CA VAL A 83 2.93 -4.19 10.12
C VAL A 83 3.40 -5.16 9.03
N PHE A 84 4.49 -4.85 8.35
CA PHE A 84 5.07 -5.67 7.30
C PHE A 84 6.59 -5.56 7.26
N THR A 85 7.25 -6.51 6.61
CA THR A 85 8.71 -6.51 6.52
C THR A 85 9.22 -5.39 5.63
N VAL A 86 10.09 -4.53 6.17
CA VAL A 86 10.77 -3.44 5.45
C VAL A 86 12.27 -3.70 5.46
N GLU A 87 12.85 -3.91 4.29
CA GLU A 87 14.27 -4.20 4.13
C GLU A 87 14.94 -3.24 3.14
N ASP A 88 16.19 -2.91 3.39
CA ASP A 88 17.02 -2.16 2.47
C ASP A 88 18.00 -3.09 1.74
N GLY A 89 18.35 -2.72 0.49
CA GLY A 89 19.31 -3.43 -0.32
C GLY A 89 18.76 -4.55 -1.20
N THR A 90 19.52 -4.86 -2.25
CA THR A 90 19.13 -5.83 -3.30
C THR A 90 19.20 -7.30 -2.86
N ALA A 91 19.96 -7.62 -1.82
CA ALA A 91 20.08 -8.98 -1.30
C ALA A 91 18.73 -9.55 -0.81
N ALA A 92 17.84 -8.69 -0.34
CA ALA A 92 16.49 -9.10 0.05
C ALA A 92 15.66 -9.57 -1.17
N VAL A 93 15.79 -8.90 -2.30
CA VAL A 93 15.10 -9.27 -3.55
C VAL A 93 15.55 -10.65 -4.03
N GLU A 94 16.85 -10.91 -4.05
CA GLU A 94 17.42 -12.20 -4.49
C GLU A 94 16.98 -13.35 -3.57
N ARG A 95 17.01 -13.14 -2.25
CA ARG A 95 16.58 -14.11 -1.25
C ARG A 95 15.08 -14.44 -1.39
N LEU A 96 14.23 -13.44 -1.57
CA LEU A 96 12.79 -13.60 -1.70
C LEU A 96 12.41 -14.20 -3.05
N ALA A 97 13.10 -13.86 -4.13
CA ALA A 97 12.89 -14.46 -5.44
C ALA A 97 13.25 -15.96 -5.43
N GLY A 98 14.32 -16.35 -4.74
CA GLY A 98 14.71 -17.77 -4.58
C GLY A 98 13.76 -18.58 -3.69
N ALA A 99 13.04 -17.95 -2.77
CA ALA A 99 12.10 -18.60 -1.89
C ALA A 99 10.68 -18.74 -2.50
N CYS A 100 10.39 -18.07 -3.60
CA CYS A 100 9.13 -18.16 -4.32
C CYS A 100 9.14 -19.34 -5.30
N VAL A 101 9.07 -20.56 -4.78
CA VAL A 101 8.79 -21.76 -5.60
C VAL A 101 7.27 -21.87 -5.76
N GLY A 102 6.72 -21.16 -6.73
CA GLY A 102 5.29 -21.15 -7.05
C GLY A 102 5.04 -20.24 -8.26
N LYS A 103 3.84 -20.24 -8.82
CA LYS A 103 3.46 -19.40 -9.96
C LYS A 103 3.83 -17.94 -9.69
N THR A 104 4.96 -17.48 -10.21
CA THR A 104 5.32 -16.07 -10.20
C THR A 104 4.40 -15.36 -11.18
N SER A 105 3.40 -14.65 -10.68
CA SER A 105 2.76 -13.60 -11.46
C SER A 105 3.85 -12.60 -11.84
N GLY A 106 4.01 -12.35 -13.15
CA GLY A 106 5.13 -11.60 -13.70
C GLY A 106 5.37 -10.25 -13.03
N ASP A 107 6.54 -9.68 -13.30
CA ASP A 107 6.94 -8.36 -12.76
C ASP A 107 5.92 -7.28 -13.16
N VAL A 108 5.07 -6.90 -12.21
CA VAL A 108 4.05 -5.86 -12.39
C VAL A 108 4.62 -4.54 -11.91
N ARG A 109 4.61 -3.54 -12.78
CA ARG A 109 5.04 -2.17 -12.47
C ARG A 109 3.85 -1.29 -12.12
N LEU A 110 3.79 -0.85 -10.88
CA LEU A 110 2.83 0.19 -10.45
C LEU A 110 3.26 1.54 -11.04
N GLY A 111 2.33 2.24 -11.66
CA GLY A 111 2.58 3.50 -12.36
C GLY A 111 2.52 3.39 -13.87
N THR A 112 2.64 2.19 -14.44
CA THR A 112 2.49 1.93 -15.88
C THR A 112 1.17 1.24 -16.24
N VAL A 113 0.36 0.87 -15.24
CA VAL A 113 -0.98 0.31 -15.46
C VAL A 113 -1.87 1.40 -16.06
N PRO A 114 -2.63 1.11 -17.14
CA PRO A 114 -3.56 2.08 -17.70
C PRO A 114 -4.47 2.63 -16.61
N LYS A 115 -4.56 3.97 -16.51
CA LYS A 115 -5.42 4.62 -15.51
C LYS A 115 -6.86 4.19 -15.76
N THR A 116 -7.40 3.33 -14.92
CA THR A 116 -8.83 3.10 -14.90
C THR A 116 -9.47 4.37 -14.35
N GLU A 117 -10.34 5.01 -15.15
CA GLU A 117 -11.14 6.13 -14.65
C GLU A 117 -11.99 5.62 -13.48
N ARG A 118 -11.67 6.10 -12.28
CA ARG A 118 -12.40 5.77 -11.06
C ARG A 118 -13.29 6.93 -10.68
N SER A 119 -14.44 6.60 -10.10
CA SER A 119 -15.33 7.62 -9.58
C SER A 119 -14.61 8.43 -8.47
N ARG A 120 -15.07 9.66 -8.26
CA ARG A 120 -14.57 10.47 -7.13
C ARG A 120 -14.92 9.84 -5.79
N GLU A 121 -16.00 9.09 -5.74
CA GLU A 121 -16.41 8.33 -4.55
C GLU A 121 -15.44 7.22 -4.21
N ASP A 122 -15.07 6.37 -5.18
CA ASP A 122 -14.07 5.31 -4.97
C ASP A 122 -12.73 5.88 -4.49
N GLN A 123 -12.32 7.03 -5.04
CA GLN A 123 -11.07 7.68 -4.62
C GLN A 123 -11.13 8.17 -3.17
N ARG A 124 -12.27 8.75 -2.75
CA ARG A 124 -12.46 9.21 -1.36
C ARG A 124 -12.47 8.04 -0.38
N GLU A 125 -13.17 6.96 -0.72
CA GLU A 125 -13.21 5.75 0.12
C GLU A 125 -11.82 5.14 0.29
N ILE A 126 -11.04 5.04 -0.77
CA ILE A 126 -9.65 4.56 -0.72
C ILE A 126 -8.77 5.46 0.15
N CYS A 127 -8.91 6.79 0.01
CA CYS A 127 -8.17 7.73 0.83
C CYS A 127 -8.54 7.61 2.32
N LEU A 128 -9.83 7.51 2.62
CA LEU A 128 -10.31 7.33 4.00
C LEU A 128 -9.81 6.02 4.60
N GLU A 129 -10.00 4.89 3.92
CA GLU A 129 -9.52 3.57 4.35
C GLU A 129 -8.01 3.59 4.65
N ALA A 130 -7.21 4.21 3.78
CA ALA A 130 -5.77 4.31 3.96
C ALA A 130 -5.37 5.13 5.20
N HIS A 131 -6.03 6.26 5.45
CA HIS A 131 -5.70 7.09 6.62
C HIS A 131 -6.20 6.47 7.93
N GLU A 132 -7.35 5.79 7.92
CA GLU A 132 -7.84 5.02 9.07
C GLU A 132 -6.89 3.87 9.40
N ALA A 133 -6.36 3.17 8.40
CA ALA A 133 -5.36 2.12 8.61
C ALA A 133 -4.08 2.68 9.24
N LEU A 134 -3.56 3.82 8.76
CA LEU A 134 -2.39 4.47 9.37
C LEU A 134 -2.66 4.91 10.82
N ALA A 135 -3.83 5.47 11.09
CA ALA A 135 -4.20 5.93 12.43
C ALA A 135 -4.28 4.76 13.43
N GLY A 136 -4.60 3.56 12.97
CA GLY A 136 -4.69 2.36 13.81
C GLY A 136 -3.35 1.74 14.20
N ILE A 137 -2.22 2.14 13.59
CA ILE A 137 -0.92 1.51 13.84
C ILE A 137 -0.33 1.96 15.18
N GLN A 138 -0.38 3.25 15.48
CA GLN A 138 0.18 3.82 16.71
C GLN A 138 -0.55 5.12 17.11
N ASP A 139 -0.57 5.44 18.40
CA ASP A 139 -1.30 6.59 18.95
C ASP A 139 -0.88 7.93 18.31
N SER A 140 0.40 8.11 18.03
CA SER A 140 0.92 9.31 17.35
C SER A 140 0.35 9.51 15.95
N ASN A 141 0.04 8.42 15.24
CA ASN A 141 -0.63 8.47 13.94
C ASN A 141 -2.11 8.81 14.10
N ALA A 142 -2.78 8.27 15.12
CA ALA A 142 -4.18 8.60 15.40
C ALA A 142 -4.36 10.12 15.60
N GLU A 143 -3.46 10.76 16.35
CA GLU A 143 -3.46 12.20 16.54
C GLU A 143 -3.13 12.96 15.24
N LYS A 144 -2.10 12.52 14.51
CA LYS A 144 -1.62 13.13 13.27
C LYS A 144 -2.66 13.13 12.15
N PHE A 145 -3.44 12.06 12.01
CA PHE A 145 -4.41 11.89 10.92
C PHE A 145 -5.86 12.19 11.32
N ARG A 146 -6.14 12.51 12.59
CA ARG A 146 -7.49 12.76 13.10
C ARG A 146 -8.29 13.75 12.26
N ASP A 147 -7.73 14.91 11.98
CA ASP A 147 -8.46 15.99 11.33
C ASP A 147 -8.74 15.69 9.86
N VAL A 148 -7.79 15.05 9.17
CA VAL A 148 -7.98 14.63 7.77
C VAL A 148 -9.01 13.51 7.67
N ILE A 149 -9.02 12.56 8.60
CA ILE A 149 -10.02 11.48 8.65
C ILE A 149 -11.42 12.06 8.88
N ASN A 150 -11.58 12.99 9.81
CA ASN A 150 -12.86 13.63 10.09
C ASN A 150 -13.40 14.36 8.86
N LEU A 151 -12.55 15.14 8.19
CA LEU A 151 -12.91 15.83 6.95
C LEU A 151 -13.36 14.85 5.86
N MET A 152 -12.60 13.78 5.64
CA MET A 152 -12.93 12.76 4.64
C MET A 152 -14.23 12.02 4.94
N ARG A 153 -14.51 11.73 6.22
CA ARG A 153 -15.79 11.12 6.65
C ARG A 153 -16.99 12.03 6.34
N GLU A 154 -16.86 13.32 6.60
CA GLU A 154 -17.91 14.31 6.28
C GLU A 154 -18.15 14.38 4.77
N GLU A 155 -17.11 14.39 3.95
CA GLU A 155 -17.22 14.38 2.50
C GLU A 155 -17.87 13.09 1.96
N CYS A 156 -17.51 11.93 2.51
CA CYS A 156 -18.14 10.65 2.13
C CYS A 156 -19.61 10.59 2.52
N GLN A 157 -20.00 11.14 3.67
CA GLN A 157 -21.40 11.19 4.11
C GLN A 157 -22.22 12.15 3.24
N SER A 158 -21.68 13.32 2.93
CA SER A 158 -22.35 14.33 2.10
C SER A 158 -22.62 13.82 0.67
N ALA A 159 -21.70 13.03 0.12
CA ALA A 159 -21.89 12.43 -1.21
C ALA A 159 -23.01 11.37 -1.23
N LYS A 160 -23.20 10.60 -0.15
CA LYS A 160 -24.25 9.57 -0.03
C LYS A 160 -25.67 10.16 0.17
N VAL A 161 -25.77 11.39 0.66
CA VAL A 161 -27.07 12.07 0.85
C VAL A 161 -27.53 12.78 -0.42
N ALA A 162 -26.64 13.06 -1.37
CA ALA A 162 -26.94 13.77 -2.61
C ALA A 162 -27.43 12.86 -3.76
N HIS A 163 -27.58 11.56 -3.51
CA HIS A 163 -28.16 10.55 -4.42
C HIS A 163 -29.40 9.95 -3.81
#